data_f3496fc220f6525ce3ed8330240c2a23
#
_entry.id   f3496fc220f6525ce3ed8330240c2a23
#
_cell.length_a   1.000
_cell.length_b   1.000
_cell.length_c   1.000
_cell.angle_alpha   90.00
_cell.angle_beta   90.00
_cell.angle_gamma   90.00
#
_symmetry.space_group_name_H-M   'P 1'
#
loop_
_entity.id
_entity.type
_entity.pdbx_description
1 polymer ?
#
loop_
_entity_poly.entity_id
_entity_poly.type
_entity_poly.pdbx_seq_one_letter_code
_entity_poly.pdbx_strand_id
1 'polypeptide(L)'
;RIFFLYGPHEEQSRLVSSVITSLLKKETANCSEGSQLRDFMHVEDVVSAFIALLETNVEGVVNICSGKPYSIKEVATKIARQLKSEELLQFATKLQSNEPSILVGDNRRLKNEVNWVPLFDLDNGIAQTIEWWKTQTL
;
A
#
# COMPACT_ATOMS: atom_id res chain seq x y z
N ARG A 1 -9.63 12.90 0.39
CA ARG A 1 -8.52 12.48 1.29
C ARG A 1 -7.92 11.18 0.78
N ILE A 2 -6.59 11.12 0.67
CA ILE A 2 -5.85 9.91 0.29
C ILE A 2 -5.42 9.20 1.58
N PHE A 3 -5.44 7.85 1.56
CA PHE A 3 -4.96 7.01 2.66
C PHE A 3 -3.52 6.53 2.39
N PHE A 4 -3.19 5.24 2.58
CA PHE A 4 -1.83 4.74 2.39
C PHE A 4 -1.62 4.34 0.93
N LEU A 5 -1.08 5.25 0.12
CA LEU A 5 -0.73 4.92 -1.26
C LEU A 5 0.66 4.28 -1.33
N TYR A 6 0.83 3.38 -2.28
CA TYR A 6 2.11 2.72 -2.59
C TYR A 6 2.24 2.54 -4.11
N GLY A 7 3.43 2.28 -4.59
CA GLY A 7 3.67 2.03 -6.02
C GLY A 7 5.01 2.57 -6.51
N PRO A 8 5.20 2.62 -7.84
CA PRO A 8 6.34 3.27 -8.46
C PRO A 8 6.57 4.69 -7.94
N HIS A 9 7.85 5.08 -7.82
CA HIS A 9 8.29 6.40 -7.33
C HIS A 9 7.97 6.70 -5.85
N GLU A 10 7.50 5.71 -5.07
CA GLU A 10 7.34 5.88 -3.63
C GLU A 10 8.71 6.10 -2.96
N GLU A 11 8.75 6.98 -1.96
CA GLU A 11 9.96 7.21 -1.17
C GLU A 11 10.45 5.90 -0.52
N GLN A 12 11.76 5.64 -0.61
CA GLN A 12 12.37 4.39 -0.19
C GLN A 12 12.20 4.07 1.30
N SER A 13 12.00 5.08 2.14
CA SER A 13 11.76 4.92 3.58
C SER A 13 10.35 4.43 3.94
N ARG A 14 9.42 4.45 2.97
CA ARG A 14 8.04 3.99 3.20
C ARG A 14 7.97 2.47 3.23
N LEU A 15 6.96 1.93 3.91
CA LEU A 15 6.85 0.50 4.19
C LEU A 15 7.06 -0.39 2.96
N VAL A 16 6.26 -0.21 1.91
CA VAL A 16 6.28 -1.10 0.74
C VAL A 16 7.62 -1.01 0.04
N SER A 17 8.09 0.19 -0.24
CA SER A 17 9.37 0.44 -0.89
C SER A 17 10.56 -0.03 -0.06
N SER A 18 10.55 0.21 1.26
CA SER A 18 11.60 -0.23 2.19
C SER A 18 11.74 -1.75 2.21
N VAL A 19 10.62 -2.48 2.32
CA VAL A 19 10.65 -3.95 2.32
C VAL A 19 11.14 -4.47 0.97
N ILE A 20 10.61 -3.96 -0.16
CA ILE A 20 11.04 -4.38 -1.49
C ILE A 20 12.53 -4.17 -1.70
N THR A 21 13.04 -2.97 -1.41
CA THR A 21 14.45 -2.62 -1.67
C THR A 21 15.40 -3.41 -0.78
N SER A 22 15.08 -3.62 0.49
CA SER A 22 15.88 -4.48 1.38
C SER A 22 15.96 -5.91 0.84
N LEU A 23 14.82 -6.49 0.46
CA LEU A 23 14.78 -7.88 -0.03
C LEU A 23 15.45 -8.03 -1.41
N LEU A 24 15.37 -7.05 -2.28
CA LEU A 24 16.09 -7.04 -3.56
C LEU A 24 17.61 -7.00 -3.36
N LYS A 25 18.10 -6.28 -2.34
CA LYS A 25 19.52 -6.25 -1.94
C LYS A 25 19.96 -7.50 -1.18
N LYS A 26 19.06 -8.44 -0.91
CA LYS A 26 19.32 -9.59 -0.03
C LYS A 26 19.67 -9.22 1.41
N GLU A 27 19.12 -8.10 1.86
CA GLU A 27 19.27 -7.61 3.24
C GLU A 27 18.01 -7.94 4.05
N THR A 28 18.17 -7.98 5.37
CA THR A 28 17.05 -8.17 6.28
C THR A 28 16.10 -6.98 6.24
N ALA A 29 14.82 -7.24 5.99
CA ALA A 29 13.76 -6.25 6.08
C ALA A 29 13.19 -6.24 7.50
N ASN A 30 13.53 -5.20 8.28
CA ASN A 30 13.05 -5.02 9.64
C ASN A 30 11.71 -4.26 9.64
N CYS A 31 10.67 -4.91 10.14
CA CYS A 31 9.34 -4.34 10.25
C CYS A 31 8.94 -4.14 11.72
N SER A 32 7.97 -3.26 11.96
CA SER A 32 7.30 -3.19 13.27
C SER A 32 6.63 -4.53 13.60
N GLU A 33 5.96 -4.63 14.75
CA GLU A 33 5.18 -5.83 15.12
C GLU A 33 4.13 -6.20 14.06
N GLY A 34 3.60 -5.21 13.34
CA GLY A 34 2.86 -5.38 12.10
C GLY A 34 1.39 -5.69 12.22
N SER A 35 0.79 -5.62 13.42
CA SER A 35 -0.65 -5.88 13.63
C SER A 35 -1.56 -4.73 13.18
N GLN A 36 -1.00 -3.51 13.00
CA GLN A 36 -1.80 -2.36 12.60
C GLN A 36 -2.44 -2.59 11.22
N LEU A 37 -3.74 -2.29 11.14
CA LEU A 37 -4.50 -2.36 9.91
C LEU A 37 -4.49 -1.01 9.19
N ARG A 38 -4.17 -1.04 7.91
CA ARG A 38 -4.10 0.14 7.04
C ARG A 38 -4.80 -0.13 5.72
N ASP A 39 -5.24 0.94 5.08
CA ASP A 39 -5.88 0.94 3.78
C ASP A 39 -4.84 1.26 2.70
N PHE A 40 -4.31 0.22 2.06
CA PHE A 40 -3.32 0.38 1.00
C PHE A 40 -3.99 0.48 -0.37
N MET A 41 -3.54 1.43 -1.18
CA MET A 41 -4.05 1.66 -2.52
C MET A 41 -2.90 1.96 -3.48
N HIS A 42 -2.93 1.32 -4.65
CA HIS A 42 -1.90 1.52 -5.67
C HIS A 42 -1.94 2.95 -6.22
N VAL A 43 -0.79 3.55 -6.50
CA VAL A 43 -0.69 4.95 -6.94
C VAL A 43 -1.45 5.21 -8.24
N GLU A 44 -1.46 4.28 -9.19
CA GLU A 44 -2.24 4.43 -10.43
C GLU A 44 -3.75 4.42 -10.17
N ASP A 45 -4.22 3.65 -9.20
CA ASP A 45 -5.62 3.68 -8.76
C ASP A 45 -5.97 5.02 -8.11
N VAL A 46 -5.05 5.59 -7.32
CA VAL A 46 -5.25 6.94 -6.76
C VAL A 46 -5.38 7.97 -7.88
N VAL A 47 -4.51 7.91 -8.89
CA VAL A 47 -4.57 8.83 -10.05
C VAL A 47 -5.87 8.64 -10.82
N SER A 48 -6.27 7.40 -11.12
CA SER A 48 -7.52 7.12 -11.85
C SER A 48 -8.76 7.57 -11.09
N ALA A 49 -8.74 7.45 -9.75
CA ALA A 49 -9.82 7.95 -8.90
C ALA A 49 -9.92 9.49 -8.94
N PHE A 50 -8.79 10.20 -8.98
CA PHE A 50 -8.81 11.66 -9.17
C PHE A 50 -9.37 12.06 -10.53
N ILE A 51 -8.96 11.37 -11.60
CA ILE A 51 -9.49 11.63 -12.95
C ILE A 51 -11.01 11.42 -12.96
N ALA A 52 -11.47 10.29 -12.42
CA ALA A 52 -12.90 10.01 -12.33
C ALA A 52 -13.65 11.08 -11.53
N LEU A 53 -13.10 11.57 -10.42
CA LEU A 53 -13.71 12.67 -9.65
C LEU A 53 -13.84 13.96 -10.45
N LEU A 54 -12.84 14.31 -11.27
CA LEU A 54 -12.87 15.52 -12.11
C LEU A 54 -13.95 15.46 -13.21
N GLU A 55 -14.36 14.25 -13.60
CA GLU A 55 -15.39 14.02 -14.61
C GLU A 55 -16.81 13.98 -14.00
N THR A 56 -16.97 14.18 -12.70
CA THR A 56 -18.24 14.19 -11.98
C THR A 56 -18.56 15.56 -11.40
N ASN A 57 -19.83 15.76 -11.02
CA ASN A 57 -20.28 16.93 -10.25
C ASN A 57 -20.34 16.62 -8.73
N VAL A 58 -19.59 15.65 -8.25
CA VAL A 58 -19.57 15.28 -6.83
C VAL A 58 -18.87 16.38 -6.03
N GLU A 59 -19.57 16.93 -5.06
CA GLU A 59 -19.07 18.00 -4.20
C GLU A 59 -18.73 17.49 -2.79
N GLY A 60 -17.88 18.26 -2.09
CA GLY A 60 -17.48 17.98 -0.72
C GLY A 60 -16.34 16.97 -0.61
N VAL A 61 -16.18 16.39 0.58
CA VAL A 61 -15.03 15.50 0.88
C VAL A 61 -15.31 14.09 0.39
N VAL A 62 -14.41 13.57 -0.44
CA VAL A 62 -14.40 12.17 -0.88
C VAL A 62 -13.10 11.50 -0.40
N ASN A 63 -13.20 10.32 0.19
CA ASN A 63 -12.05 9.49 0.53
C ASN A 63 -11.60 8.70 -0.71
N ILE A 64 -10.31 8.79 -1.05
CA ILE A 64 -9.67 7.97 -2.07
C ILE A 64 -8.96 6.85 -1.31
N CYS A 65 -9.58 5.69 -1.27
CA CYS A 65 -9.16 4.56 -0.47
C CYS A 65 -9.78 3.26 -1.01
N SER A 66 -9.15 2.14 -0.70
CA SER A 66 -9.63 0.81 -1.11
C SER A 66 -10.85 0.35 -0.30
N GLY A 67 -10.95 0.80 0.96
CA GLY A 67 -11.91 0.33 1.94
C GLY A 67 -11.59 -1.07 2.48
N LYS A 68 -10.40 -1.61 2.17
CA LYS A 68 -9.98 -2.95 2.61
C LYS A 68 -8.85 -2.83 3.64
N PRO A 69 -9.02 -3.42 4.82
CA PRO A 69 -7.96 -3.47 5.82
C PRO A 69 -6.94 -4.55 5.46
N TYR A 70 -5.66 -4.19 5.49
CA TYR A 70 -4.54 -5.11 5.45
C TYR A 70 -3.61 -4.81 6.62
N SER A 71 -3.12 -5.84 7.31
CA SER A 71 -2.09 -5.64 8.32
C SER A 71 -0.74 -5.33 7.66
N ILE A 72 0.09 -4.55 8.34
CA ILE A 72 1.46 -4.29 7.90
C ILE A 72 2.22 -5.61 7.70
N LYS A 73 2.01 -6.56 8.60
CA LYS A 73 2.60 -7.90 8.50
C LYS A 73 2.14 -8.65 7.25
N GLU A 74 0.86 -8.58 6.92
CA GLU A 74 0.32 -9.21 5.71
C GLU A 74 0.94 -8.62 4.45
N VAL A 75 1.03 -7.30 4.35
CA VAL A 75 1.64 -6.61 3.19
C VAL A 75 3.11 -6.99 3.05
N ALA A 76 3.90 -6.92 4.11
CA ALA A 76 5.32 -7.31 4.09
C ALA A 76 5.51 -8.79 3.71
N THR A 77 4.66 -9.67 4.22
CA THR A 77 4.70 -11.11 3.90
C THR A 77 4.37 -11.37 2.42
N LYS A 78 3.39 -10.66 1.85
CA LYS A 78 3.06 -10.78 0.42
C LYS A 78 4.23 -10.35 -0.46
N ILE A 79 4.91 -9.25 -0.11
CA ILE A 79 6.12 -8.79 -0.81
C ILE A 79 7.20 -9.87 -0.77
N ALA A 80 7.51 -10.39 0.42
CA ALA A 80 8.56 -11.37 0.60
C ALA A 80 8.28 -12.69 -0.14
N ARG A 81 7.03 -13.14 -0.16
CA ARG A 81 6.63 -14.32 -0.94
C ARG A 81 6.83 -14.13 -2.44
N GLN A 82 6.48 -12.98 -3.00
CA GLN A 82 6.70 -12.69 -4.42
C GLN A 82 8.19 -12.63 -4.76
N LEU A 83 9.04 -12.19 -3.82
CA LEU A 83 10.50 -12.16 -3.97
C LEU A 83 11.20 -13.47 -3.54
N LYS A 84 10.45 -14.46 -3.01
CA LYS A 84 10.99 -15.72 -2.46
C LYS A 84 12.10 -15.47 -1.44
N SER A 85 11.83 -14.59 -0.48
CA SER A 85 12.79 -14.10 0.52
C SER A 85 12.13 -13.92 1.90
N GLU A 86 11.19 -14.83 2.25
CA GLU A 86 10.46 -14.78 3.52
C GLU A 86 11.39 -14.90 4.72
N GLU A 87 12.50 -15.61 4.57
CA GLU A 87 13.53 -15.80 5.61
C GLU A 87 14.26 -14.50 5.99
N LEU A 88 14.18 -13.48 5.14
CA LEU A 88 14.77 -12.15 5.39
C LEU A 88 13.81 -11.18 6.07
N LEU A 89 12.55 -11.56 6.32
CA LEU A 89 11.62 -10.73 7.08
C LEU A 89 11.82 -10.89 8.58
N GLN A 90 11.91 -9.77 9.27
CA GLN A 90 11.93 -9.73 10.74
C GLN A 90 10.90 -8.75 11.27
N PHE A 91 10.09 -9.21 12.23
CA PHE A 91 9.08 -8.40 12.89
C PHE A 91 9.46 -8.16 14.35
N ALA A 92 9.29 -6.91 14.81
CA ALA A 92 9.49 -6.58 16.21
C ALA A 92 8.48 -7.33 17.10
N THR A 93 8.89 -7.60 18.34
CA THR A 93 8.05 -8.35 19.30
C THR A 93 7.03 -7.49 20.04
N LYS A 94 7.12 -6.16 19.97
CA LYS A 94 6.24 -5.22 20.66
C LYS A 94 5.81 -4.09 19.73
N LEU A 95 4.55 -3.68 19.89
CA LEU A 95 4.03 -2.46 19.29
C LEU A 95 4.72 -1.26 19.97
N GLN A 96 5.45 -0.46 19.21
CA GLN A 96 6.15 0.75 19.71
C GLN A 96 5.50 2.05 19.24
N SER A 97 4.21 2.04 18.94
CA SER A 97 3.56 3.18 18.31
C SER A 97 2.30 3.59 19.06
N ASN A 98 2.12 4.89 19.24
CA ASN A 98 0.88 5.50 19.69
C ASN A 98 -0.13 5.70 18.55
N GLU A 99 0.13 5.12 17.38
CA GLU A 99 -0.76 5.21 16.22
C GLU A 99 -2.01 4.36 16.40
N PRO A 100 -3.12 4.74 15.76
CA PRO A 100 -4.33 3.93 15.78
C PRO A 100 -4.07 2.50 15.28
N SER A 101 -4.64 1.52 15.96
CA SER A 101 -4.55 0.11 15.56
C SER A 101 -5.22 -0.14 14.20
N ILE A 102 -6.24 0.64 13.85
CA ILE A 102 -6.98 0.54 12.59
C ILE A 102 -7.11 1.93 11.98
N LEU A 103 -6.71 2.06 10.70
CA LEU A 103 -6.92 3.25 9.90
C LEU A 103 -7.29 2.83 8.48
N VAL A 104 -8.60 2.74 8.23
CA VAL A 104 -9.21 2.28 6.97
C VAL A 104 -10.23 3.32 6.53
N GLY A 105 -10.25 3.62 5.24
CA GLY A 105 -11.15 4.63 4.70
C GLY A 105 -12.54 4.08 4.36
N ASP A 106 -13.53 4.95 4.46
CA ASP A 106 -14.86 4.69 3.92
C ASP A 106 -14.91 5.14 2.45
N ASN A 107 -14.98 4.20 1.54
CA ASN A 107 -14.97 4.44 0.10
C ASN A 107 -16.37 4.46 -0.55
N ARG A 108 -17.46 4.51 0.25
CA ARG A 108 -18.84 4.46 -0.28
C ARG A 108 -19.12 5.57 -1.28
N ARG A 109 -18.69 6.80 -1.01
CA ARG A 109 -18.86 7.92 -1.93
C ARG A 109 -18.09 7.71 -3.24
N LEU A 110 -16.86 7.23 -3.16
CA LEU A 110 -16.05 6.94 -4.34
C LEU A 110 -16.71 5.87 -5.24
N LYS A 111 -17.27 4.83 -4.62
CA LYS A 111 -17.97 3.76 -5.35
C LYS A 111 -19.32 4.19 -5.90
N ASN A 112 -20.17 4.83 -5.08
CA ASN A 112 -21.59 5.00 -5.37
C ASN A 112 -21.89 6.32 -6.08
N GLU A 113 -21.10 7.38 -5.83
CA GLU A 113 -21.32 8.69 -6.43
C GLU A 113 -20.38 8.94 -7.63
N VAL A 114 -19.13 8.42 -7.56
CA VAL A 114 -18.15 8.55 -8.65
C VAL A 114 -18.20 7.35 -9.61
N ASN A 115 -18.78 6.21 -9.18
CA ASN A 115 -18.78 4.94 -9.91
C ASN A 115 -17.37 4.41 -10.25
N TRP A 116 -16.38 4.73 -9.42
CA TRP A 116 -15.01 4.31 -9.62
C TRP A 116 -14.74 2.93 -9.01
N VAL A 117 -13.93 2.13 -9.69
CA VAL A 117 -13.46 0.82 -9.23
C VAL A 117 -11.93 0.71 -9.41
N PRO A 118 -11.21 0.07 -8.48
CA PRO A 118 -9.77 -0.10 -8.59
C PRO A 118 -9.42 -1.08 -9.72
N LEU A 119 -8.27 -0.83 -10.38
CA LEU A 119 -7.66 -1.74 -11.35
C LEU A 119 -6.76 -2.78 -10.68
N PHE A 120 -6.18 -2.43 -9.54
CA PHE A 120 -5.25 -3.28 -8.82
C PHE A 120 -5.88 -3.89 -7.56
N ASP A 121 -5.71 -5.19 -7.37
CA ASP A 121 -5.70 -5.77 -6.05
C ASP A 121 -4.31 -5.60 -5.41
N LEU A 122 -4.18 -5.97 -4.14
CA LEU A 122 -2.91 -5.80 -3.43
C LEU A 122 -1.77 -6.63 -4.05
N ASP A 123 -2.03 -7.85 -4.49
CA ASP A 123 -1.01 -8.74 -5.03
C ASP A 123 -0.48 -8.25 -6.38
N ASN A 124 -1.36 -7.81 -7.28
CA ASN A 124 -0.99 -7.27 -8.57
C ASN A 124 -0.28 -5.92 -8.44
N GLY A 125 -0.73 -5.05 -7.54
CA GLY A 125 -0.07 -3.78 -7.27
C GLY A 125 1.34 -3.95 -6.67
N ILE A 126 1.51 -4.91 -5.76
CA ILE A 126 2.84 -5.28 -5.23
C ILE A 126 3.73 -5.80 -6.37
N ALA A 127 3.22 -6.68 -7.23
CA ALA A 127 3.98 -7.23 -8.35
C ALA A 127 4.50 -6.12 -9.28
N GLN A 128 3.65 -5.19 -9.67
CA GLN A 128 4.05 -4.05 -10.52
C GLN A 128 5.10 -3.17 -9.81
N THR A 129 4.91 -2.91 -8.52
CA THR A 129 5.86 -2.11 -7.74
C THR A 129 7.23 -2.78 -7.64
N ILE A 130 7.26 -4.10 -7.45
CA ILE A 130 8.50 -4.90 -7.44
C ILE A 130 9.20 -4.81 -8.80
N GLU A 131 8.49 -4.99 -9.91
CA GLU A 131 9.08 -4.89 -11.24
C GLU A 131 9.68 -3.51 -11.51
N TRP A 132 9.00 -2.45 -11.06
CA TRP A 132 9.55 -1.10 -11.16
C TRP A 132 10.85 -0.96 -10.35
N TRP A 133 10.88 -1.42 -9.09
CA TRP A 133 12.09 -1.34 -8.25
C TRP A 133 13.27 -2.15 -8.80
N LYS A 134 13.03 -3.27 -9.48
CA LYS A 134 14.09 -4.04 -10.17
C LYS A 134 14.80 -3.24 -11.27
N THR A 135 14.13 -2.26 -11.86
CA THR A 135 14.73 -1.41 -12.89
C THR A 135 15.54 -0.24 -12.31
N GLN A 136 15.43 0.01 -11.02
CA GLN A 136 16.17 1.08 -10.35
C GLN A 136 17.56 0.61 -9.93
N THR A 137 18.50 1.54 -9.92
CA THR A 137 19.83 1.27 -9.35
C THR A 137 19.72 1.38 -7.82
N LEU A 138 19.82 0.26 -7.14
CA LEU A 138 19.69 0.14 -5.69
C LEU A 138 21.05 0.14 -5.00
#